data_0313ef60c43165bbe82be3589b09c06f
#
_entry.id   0313ef60c43165bbe82be3589b09c06f
#
_cell.length_a   1.000
_cell.length_b   1.000
_cell.length_c   1.000
_cell.angle_alpha   90.00
_cell.angle_beta   90.00
_cell.angle_gamma   90.00
#
_symmetry.space_group_name_H-M   'P 1'
#
loop_
_entity.id
_entity.type
_entity.pdbx_description
1 polymer ?
#
loop_
_entity_poly.entity_id
_entity_poly.type
_entity_poly.pdbx_seq_one_letter_code
_entity_poly.pdbx_strand_id
1 'polypeptide(L)'
;MRNLVVSAIAASCIAAICSTVNAAPVRADVDELVPTGKGWGERPAPGPGPGEGAGQGQGQPQGQGKPIRNGGSNGIDYHGGPVMTGTKNVYYIWYGNWSGKTTAQSILNQLASHMGGSSYFNINTTYTNGNGTSVANSVALSASTTDTYSHGTSLSDSAVQGVVSDAITSGRLVKDGNGVYFVLTSADVNETSGFCTQYCGWHTHSTISGTDIKFAFVGNPDRCPSACTEQTTSPNGDAGADGMASIISHELEEAATDPDLNAWYDRRGQENADKCAWTFGTTSTASNGSKYNITLNGTHFLIQQNWVNAGGGYCAMAY
;
A
#
# COMPACT_ATOMS: atom_id res chain seq x y z
N MET A 1 -18.22 75.82 54.75
CA MET A 1 -19.47 75.03 54.68
C MET A 1 -19.45 74.25 53.39
N ARG A 2 -19.08 72.96 53.47
CA ARG A 2 -18.89 72.07 52.28
C ARG A 2 -20.12 71.16 52.14
N ASN A 3 -20.83 71.23 51.00
CA ASN A 3 -21.94 70.35 50.69
C ASN A 3 -21.39 69.05 50.13
N LEU A 4 -21.71 67.92 50.78
CA LEU A 4 -21.50 66.57 50.28
C LEU A 4 -22.69 66.23 49.41
N VAL A 5 -22.41 65.88 48.16
CA VAL A 5 -23.39 65.24 47.20
C VAL A 5 -23.14 63.77 47.31
N VAL A 6 -24.15 63.01 47.73
CA VAL A 6 -24.13 61.52 47.68
C VAL A 6 -24.76 61.09 46.42
N SER A 7 -23.95 60.48 45.53
CA SER A 7 -24.46 59.80 44.30
C SER A 7 -24.77 58.35 44.60
N ALA A 8 -26.02 57.96 44.41
CA ALA A 8 -26.47 56.58 44.46
C ALA A 8 -26.15 55.87 43.16
N ILE A 9 -25.36 54.81 43.23
CA ILE A 9 -25.07 53.91 42.10
C ILE A 9 -26.12 52.76 42.13
N ALA A 10 -26.97 52.72 41.13
CA ALA A 10 -27.88 51.60 40.92
C ALA A 10 -27.15 50.42 40.28
N ALA A 11 -27.04 49.32 40.98
CA ALA A 11 -26.45 48.10 40.46
C ALA A 11 -27.55 47.31 39.67
N SER A 12 -27.38 47.24 38.35
CA SER A 12 -28.20 46.36 37.48
C SER A 12 -27.62 44.98 37.49
N CYS A 13 -28.34 44.03 38.11
CA CYS A 13 -28.03 42.60 38.01
C CYS A 13 -28.45 42.10 36.63
N ILE A 14 -27.51 41.83 35.75
CA ILE A 14 -27.74 41.06 34.53
C ILE A 14 -27.73 39.56 34.87
N ALA A 15 -28.86 38.92 34.83
CA ALA A 15 -28.97 37.47 34.97
C ALA A 15 -28.41 36.81 33.71
N ALA A 16 -27.22 36.24 33.82
CA ALA A 16 -26.66 35.37 32.76
C ALA A 16 -27.42 34.06 32.74
N ILE A 17 -28.18 33.84 31.68
CA ILE A 17 -28.82 32.54 31.40
C ILE A 17 -27.69 31.60 30.90
N CYS A 18 -27.21 30.75 31.81
CA CYS A 18 -26.27 29.70 31.49
C CYS A 18 -27.04 28.57 30.72
N SER A 19 -27.05 28.61 29.39
CA SER A 19 -27.56 27.51 28.59
C SER A 19 -26.54 26.35 28.71
N THR A 20 -26.92 25.33 29.48
CA THR A 20 -26.14 24.07 29.46
C THR A 20 -26.37 23.40 28.11
N VAL A 21 -25.38 23.53 27.24
CA VAL A 21 -25.28 22.70 26.05
C VAL A 21 -25.00 21.28 26.55
N ASN A 22 -26.02 20.41 26.56
CA ASN A 22 -25.82 18.98 26.71
C ASN A 22 -24.97 18.52 25.50
N ALA A 23 -23.67 18.42 25.65
CA ALA A 23 -22.84 17.66 24.73
C ALA A 23 -23.36 16.22 24.75
N ALA A 24 -23.81 15.74 23.60
CA ALA A 24 -24.11 14.33 23.45
C ALA A 24 -22.87 13.51 23.87
N PRO A 25 -23.05 12.36 24.54
CA PRO A 25 -21.91 11.55 24.94
C PRO A 25 -21.13 11.22 23.65
N VAL A 26 -19.87 11.65 23.62
CA VAL A 26 -18.90 11.18 22.64
C VAL A 26 -18.90 9.66 22.80
N ARG A 27 -19.40 8.94 21.82
CA ARG A 27 -19.20 7.49 21.76
C ARG A 27 -17.70 7.28 21.87
N ALA A 28 -17.29 6.48 22.84
CA ALA A 28 -15.94 5.94 22.83
C ALA A 28 -15.76 5.26 21.46
N ASP A 29 -14.91 5.84 20.60
CA ASP A 29 -14.57 5.23 19.35
C ASP A 29 -14.01 3.85 19.69
N VAL A 30 -14.57 2.81 19.07
CA VAL A 30 -13.92 1.50 18.98
C VAL A 30 -12.54 1.82 18.44
N ASP A 31 -11.50 1.40 19.15
CA ASP A 31 -10.11 1.67 18.80
C ASP A 31 -9.93 1.42 17.29
N GLU A 32 -9.64 2.50 16.55
CA GLU A 32 -9.36 2.43 15.14
C GLU A 32 -7.98 1.80 14.98
N LEU A 33 -7.88 0.76 14.16
CA LEU A 33 -6.62 0.10 13.92
C LEU A 33 -5.80 0.94 12.94
N VAL A 34 -4.55 1.18 13.26
CA VAL A 34 -3.60 1.87 12.40
C VAL A 34 -2.94 0.84 11.47
N PRO A 35 -2.69 1.17 10.20
CA PRO A 35 -1.96 0.29 9.30
C PRO A 35 -0.61 -0.13 9.88
N THR A 36 -0.20 -1.32 9.55
CA THR A 36 1.13 -1.83 9.91
C THR A 36 2.06 -1.92 8.70
N GLY A 37 1.54 -1.60 7.50
CA GLY A 37 2.19 -1.85 6.24
C GLY A 37 2.33 -3.34 5.90
N LYS A 38 1.71 -4.20 6.72
CA LYS A 38 1.68 -5.66 6.57
C LYS A 38 0.21 -6.09 6.56
N GLY A 39 -0.50 -5.74 5.49
CA GLY A 39 -1.94 -5.89 5.40
C GLY A 39 -2.44 -7.32 5.59
N TRP A 40 -3.66 -7.44 6.06
CA TRP A 40 -4.33 -8.74 6.28
C TRP A 40 -4.72 -9.41 4.95
N GLY A 41 -4.75 -8.66 3.86
CA GLY A 41 -5.14 -9.10 2.53
C GLY A 41 -4.01 -9.67 1.68
N GLU A 42 -2.77 -9.55 2.10
CA GLU A 42 -1.59 -9.93 1.32
C GLU A 42 -1.35 -11.44 1.20
N ARG A 43 -2.12 -12.25 1.91
CA ARG A 43 -2.05 -13.70 1.80
C ARG A 43 -3.27 -14.27 1.08
N PRO A 44 -3.09 -15.13 0.04
CA PRO A 44 -4.20 -15.86 -0.54
C PRO A 44 -4.91 -16.69 0.54
N ALA A 45 -6.23 -16.76 0.49
CA ALA A 45 -6.95 -17.79 1.21
C ALA A 45 -6.31 -19.16 0.87
N PRO A 46 -6.13 -20.09 1.83
CA PRO A 46 -5.60 -21.40 1.54
C PRO A 46 -6.36 -21.98 0.35
N GLY A 47 -5.64 -22.22 -0.75
CA GLY A 47 -6.24 -22.85 -1.93
C GLY A 47 -6.89 -24.17 -1.55
N PRO A 48 -7.89 -24.66 -2.29
CA PRO A 48 -8.45 -25.98 -2.07
C PRO A 48 -7.33 -27.00 -2.09
N GLY A 49 -7.33 -27.87 -1.08
CA GLY A 49 -6.32 -28.91 -0.93
C GLY A 49 -6.19 -29.75 -2.22
N PRO A 50 -5.09 -30.50 -2.38
CA PRO A 50 -4.86 -31.29 -3.59
C PRO A 50 -5.98 -32.31 -3.79
N GLY A 51 -6.91 -32.03 -4.70
CA GLY A 51 -8.04 -32.89 -5.02
C GLY A 51 -9.30 -32.20 -5.53
N GLU A 52 -9.43 -30.89 -5.40
CA GLU A 52 -10.59 -30.16 -5.92
C GLU A 52 -10.21 -29.41 -7.21
N GLY A 53 -10.74 -29.89 -8.32
CA GLY A 53 -10.51 -29.36 -9.65
C GLY A 53 -10.91 -27.90 -9.77
N ALA A 54 -10.25 -27.19 -10.69
CA ALA A 54 -10.48 -25.81 -11.06
C ALA A 54 -11.97 -25.50 -11.26
N GLY A 55 -12.65 -25.16 -10.18
CA GLY A 55 -13.98 -24.56 -10.18
C GLY A 55 -13.80 -23.06 -10.31
N GLN A 56 -14.49 -22.51 -11.29
CA GLN A 56 -14.62 -21.08 -11.53
C GLN A 56 -14.79 -20.32 -10.22
N GLY A 57 -13.92 -19.34 -9.96
CA GLY A 57 -14.03 -18.44 -8.82
C GLY A 57 -15.40 -17.76 -8.80
N GLN A 58 -16.34 -18.37 -8.07
CA GLN A 58 -17.58 -17.73 -7.70
C GLN A 58 -17.22 -16.80 -6.56
N GLY A 59 -17.46 -15.51 -6.78
CA GLY A 59 -17.33 -14.49 -5.77
C GLY A 59 -17.91 -14.96 -4.42
N GLN A 60 -17.17 -14.75 -3.36
CA GLN A 60 -17.67 -15.01 -2.01
C GLN A 60 -19.05 -14.38 -1.86
N PRO A 61 -20.02 -15.07 -1.26
CA PRO A 61 -21.31 -14.48 -0.98
C PRO A 61 -21.06 -13.27 -0.08
N GLN A 62 -21.47 -12.11 -0.56
CA GLN A 62 -21.62 -10.91 0.25
C GLN A 62 -22.37 -11.30 1.52
N GLY A 63 -21.66 -11.40 2.63
CA GLY A 63 -22.30 -11.44 3.93
C GLY A 63 -23.20 -10.21 4.00
N GLN A 64 -24.50 -10.43 4.04
CA GLN A 64 -25.48 -9.37 4.27
C GLN A 64 -25.24 -8.78 5.66
N GLY A 65 -24.25 -7.89 5.74
CA GLY A 65 -24.12 -6.95 6.83
C GLY A 65 -25.33 -6.03 6.76
N LYS A 66 -26.11 -5.97 7.81
CA LYS A 66 -27.20 -5.00 7.97
C LYS A 66 -26.66 -3.61 7.59
N PRO A 67 -27.41 -2.80 6.82
CA PRO A 67 -26.96 -1.46 6.46
C PRO A 67 -26.79 -0.64 7.73
N ILE A 68 -25.55 -0.27 8.03
CA ILE A 68 -25.24 0.74 9.04
C ILE A 68 -25.60 2.07 8.39
N ARG A 69 -26.76 2.60 8.75
CA ARG A 69 -27.16 3.96 8.41
C ARG A 69 -26.31 4.93 9.22
N ASN A 70 -25.39 5.62 8.54
CA ASN A 70 -25.04 7.05 8.76
C ASN A 70 -24.00 7.42 7.73
N GLY A 71 -24.11 8.62 7.17
CA GLY A 71 -23.36 9.24 6.09
C GLY A 71 -21.95 8.66 5.93
N GLY A 72 -21.86 7.54 5.20
CA GLY A 72 -20.70 6.69 5.31
C GLY A 72 -19.68 7.06 4.27
N SER A 73 -18.47 7.29 4.71
CA SER A 73 -17.24 7.03 4.02
C SER A 73 -17.36 5.76 3.17
N ASN A 74 -16.73 5.75 2.00
CA ASN A 74 -16.61 4.55 1.15
C ASN A 74 -15.77 3.43 1.78
N GLY A 75 -15.37 3.60 3.03
CA GLY A 75 -14.60 2.66 3.83
C GLY A 75 -13.10 2.98 3.93
N ILE A 76 -12.58 3.97 3.19
CA ILE A 76 -11.22 4.51 3.39
C ILE A 76 -11.35 6.00 3.65
N ASP A 77 -10.80 6.46 4.77
CA ASP A 77 -10.84 7.84 5.24
C ASP A 77 -9.43 8.45 5.31
N TYR A 78 -9.36 9.78 5.22
CA TYR A 78 -8.11 10.51 5.37
C TYR A 78 -7.85 10.85 6.84
N HIS A 79 -6.70 10.44 7.37
CA HIS A 79 -6.31 10.61 8.78
C HIS A 79 -5.28 11.71 9.00
N GLY A 80 -4.93 12.47 7.95
CA GLY A 80 -4.10 13.67 8.09
C GLY A 80 -2.62 13.50 7.79
N GLY A 81 -2.16 12.28 7.51
CA GLY A 81 -0.78 11.99 7.15
C GLY A 81 -0.36 12.51 5.77
N PRO A 82 0.92 12.41 5.42
CA PRO A 82 1.41 12.79 4.10
C PRO A 82 0.89 11.85 3.01
N VAL A 83 0.85 12.37 1.78
CA VAL A 83 0.48 11.64 0.57
C VAL A 83 1.50 11.99 -0.51
N MET A 84 1.94 11.05 -1.31
CA MET A 84 2.94 11.28 -2.36
C MET A 84 2.30 11.92 -3.60
N THR A 85 2.17 13.24 -3.60
CA THR A 85 1.49 14.00 -4.67
C THR A 85 2.35 14.18 -5.93
N GLY A 86 3.67 14.03 -5.86
CA GLY A 86 4.61 14.12 -6.98
C GLY A 86 4.81 12.79 -7.72
N THR A 87 5.85 12.72 -8.57
CA THR A 87 6.31 11.47 -9.17
C THR A 87 6.87 10.54 -8.07
N LYS A 88 6.43 9.29 -8.05
CA LYS A 88 7.00 8.24 -7.23
C LYS A 88 8.23 7.69 -7.93
N ASN A 89 9.41 7.95 -7.36
CA ASN A 89 10.68 7.47 -7.87
C ASN A 89 10.95 6.07 -7.32
N VAL A 90 10.86 5.05 -8.14
CA VAL A 90 11.07 3.65 -7.73
C VAL A 90 12.56 3.33 -7.79
N TYR A 91 13.07 2.75 -6.70
CA TYR A 91 14.44 2.25 -6.58
C TYR A 91 14.39 0.77 -6.25
N TYR A 92 15.10 -0.07 -7.02
CA TYR A 92 15.20 -1.49 -6.76
C TYR A 92 16.53 -1.86 -6.12
N ILE A 93 16.48 -2.65 -5.07
CA ILE A 93 17.63 -3.30 -4.46
C ILE A 93 17.47 -4.80 -4.69
N TRP A 94 18.23 -5.33 -5.63
CA TRP A 94 18.28 -6.76 -5.94
C TRP A 94 19.05 -7.48 -4.84
N TYR A 95 18.33 -7.92 -3.80
CA TYR A 95 18.94 -8.52 -2.62
C TYR A 95 19.05 -10.04 -2.75
N GLY A 96 20.26 -10.57 -2.52
CA GLY A 96 20.57 -11.99 -2.63
C GLY A 96 21.22 -12.38 -3.96
N ASN A 97 20.92 -13.58 -4.48
CA ASN A 97 21.50 -14.07 -5.72
C ASN A 97 20.60 -13.81 -6.94
N TRP A 98 20.86 -12.72 -7.62
CA TRP A 98 20.20 -12.36 -8.87
C TRP A 98 21.06 -12.66 -10.11
N SER A 99 22.17 -13.42 -9.95
CA SER A 99 23.02 -13.82 -11.07
C SER A 99 22.23 -14.69 -12.06
N GLY A 100 22.28 -14.33 -13.35
CA GLY A 100 21.55 -15.04 -14.40
C GLY A 100 20.03 -14.82 -14.41
N LYS A 101 19.47 -13.97 -13.54
CA LYS A 101 18.03 -13.67 -13.45
C LYS A 101 17.61 -12.45 -14.29
N THR A 102 18.23 -12.28 -15.47
CA THR A 102 17.98 -11.11 -16.35
C THR A 102 16.53 -11.02 -16.84
N THR A 103 15.85 -12.15 -17.07
CA THR A 103 14.43 -12.19 -17.44
C THR A 103 13.58 -11.60 -16.31
N ALA A 104 13.76 -12.09 -15.07
CA ALA A 104 13.03 -11.59 -13.91
C ALA A 104 13.26 -10.08 -13.70
N GLN A 105 14.53 -9.63 -13.74
CA GLN A 105 14.85 -8.21 -13.62
C GLN A 105 14.23 -7.38 -14.73
N SER A 106 14.19 -7.89 -15.97
CA SER A 106 13.54 -7.21 -17.10
C SER A 106 12.04 -7.05 -16.88
N ILE A 107 11.34 -8.10 -16.43
CA ILE A 107 9.90 -8.08 -16.13
C ILE A 107 9.60 -6.99 -15.10
N LEU A 108 10.33 -6.97 -13.98
CA LEU A 108 10.09 -6.01 -12.91
C LEU A 108 10.48 -4.58 -13.29
N ASN A 109 11.52 -4.40 -14.10
CA ASN A 109 11.88 -3.09 -14.65
C ASN A 109 10.80 -2.57 -15.60
N GLN A 110 10.21 -3.43 -16.45
CA GLN A 110 9.09 -3.06 -17.33
C GLN A 110 7.88 -2.61 -16.52
N LEU A 111 7.57 -3.30 -15.42
CA LEU A 111 6.48 -2.90 -14.52
C LEU A 111 6.67 -1.46 -14.02
N ALA A 112 7.76 -1.17 -13.33
CA ALA A 112 7.97 0.14 -12.71
C ALA A 112 8.15 1.27 -13.75
N SER A 113 8.78 0.97 -14.89
CA SER A 113 8.98 1.97 -15.94
C SER A 113 7.71 2.38 -16.68
N HIS A 114 6.67 1.56 -16.65
CA HIS A 114 5.43 1.80 -17.40
C HIS A 114 4.16 1.81 -16.54
N MET A 115 4.30 1.78 -15.21
CA MET A 115 3.19 1.89 -14.27
C MET A 115 2.60 3.30 -14.31
N GLY A 116 3.44 4.34 -14.31
CA GLY A 116 3.02 5.73 -14.38
C GLY A 116 2.30 6.04 -15.70
N GLY A 117 1.23 6.82 -15.62
CA GLY A 117 0.37 7.14 -16.75
C GLY A 117 -0.61 6.03 -17.14
N SER A 118 -0.54 4.85 -16.51
CA SER A 118 -1.50 3.78 -16.75
C SER A 118 -2.88 4.11 -16.16
N SER A 119 -3.94 3.53 -16.70
CA SER A 119 -5.28 3.65 -16.10
C SER A 119 -5.37 2.94 -14.74
N TYR A 120 -4.50 1.97 -14.49
CA TYR A 120 -4.40 1.30 -13.19
C TYR A 120 -3.84 2.26 -12.14
N PHE A 121 -2.67 2.84 -12.34
CA PHE A 121 -2.07 3.77 -11.37
C PHE A 121 -2.88 5.07 -11.25
N ASN A 122 -3.75 5.38 -12.25
CA ASN A 122 -4.67 6.52 -12.19
C ASN A 122 -5.70 6.40 -11.05
N ILE A 123 -5.95 5.19 -10.53
CA ILE A 123 -6.81 4.97 -9.36
C ILE A 123 -6.36 5.83 -8.18
N ASN A 124 -5.05 5.98 -7.98
CA ASN A 124 -4.49 6.78 -6.89
C ASN A 124 -4.83 8.27 -6.97
N THR A 125 -5.21 8.79 -8.13
CA THR A 125 -5.65 10.19 -8.27
C THR A 125 -6.95 10.48 -7.52
N THR A 126 -7.65 9.45 -7.06
CA THR A 126 -8.84 9.58 -6.20
C THR A 126 -8.49 9.86 -4.73
N TYR A 127 -7.21 9.84 -4.37
CA TYR A 127 -6.68 10.14 -3.04
C TYR A 127 -5.99 11.50 -3.04
N THR A 128 -6.23 12.30 -1.99
CA THR A 128 -5.71 13.65 -1.87
C THR A 128 -4.98 13.85 -0.54
N ASN A 129 -4.06 14.80 -0.51
CA ASN A 129 -3.53 15.29 0.77
C ASN A 129 -4.52 16.25 1.45
N GLY A 130 -4.20 16.70 2.67
CA GLY A 130 -5.03 17.62 3.44
C GLY A 130 -5.33 18.97 2.76
N ASN A 131 -4.62 19.32 1.69
CA ASN A 131 -4.86 20.54 0.90
C ASN A 131 -5.68 20.27 -0.38
N GLY A 132 -6.16 19.04 -0.57
CA GLY A 132 -6.94 18.64 -1.75
C GLY A 132 -6.08 18.37 -3.00
N THR A 133 -4.75 18.29 -2.88
CA THR A 133 -3.88 17.90 -4.00
C THR A 133 -3.88 16.38 -4.15
N SER A 134 -4.26 15.91 -5.34
CA SER A 134 -4.30 14.46 -5.64
C SER A 134 -2.91 13.85 -5.77
N VAL A 135 -2.83 12.56 -5.51
CA VAL A 135 -1.69 11.71 -5.94
C VAL A 135 -1.56 11.83 -7.46
N ALA A 136 -0.36 12.13 -7.96
CA ALA A 136 -0.12 12.19 -9.39
C ALA A 136 -0.07 10.78 -10.00
N ASN A 137 -0.67 10.59 -11.17
CA ASN A 137 -0.50 9.37 -11.98
C ASN A 137 0.89 9.37 -12.64
N SER A 138 1.94 9.30 -11.80
CA SER A 138 3.32 9.40 -12.26
C SER A 138 4.24 8.52 -11.41
N VAL A 139 4.87 7.56 -12.07
CA VAL A 139 5.87 6.64 -11.50
C VAL A 139 7.06 6.61 -12.45
N ALA A 140 8.26 6.54 -11.92
CA ALA A 140 9.48 6.40 -12.71
C ALA A 140 10.42 5.38 -12.03
N LEU A 141 10.90 4.39 -12.77
CA LEU A 141 12.03 3.58 -12.34
C LEU A 141 13.28 4.46 -12.40
N SER A 142 13.81 4.86 -11.23
CA SER A 142 14.90 5.84 -11.14
C SER A 142 16.26 5.19 -11.15
N ALA A 143 16.48 4.12 -10.37
CA ALA A 143 17.72 3.38 -10.36
C ALA A 143 17.56 2.01 -9.72
N SER A 144 18.57 1.15 -9.89
CA SER A 144 18.68 -0.09 -9.15
C SER A 144 20.10 -0.37 -8.72
N THR A 145 20.27 -1.18 -7.68
CA THR A 145 21.56 -1.68 -7.21
C THR A 145 21.44 -3.14 -6.77
N THR A 146 22.55 -3.84 -6.66
CA THR A 146 22.61 -5.20 -6.14
C THR A 146 23.18 -5.21 -4.75
N ASP A 147 22.62 -6.08 -3.89
CA ASP A 147 23.13 -6.36 -2.56
C ASP A 147 23.27 -7.88 -2.38
N THR A 148 24.50 -8.35 -2.31
CA THR A 148 24.80 -9.79 -2.21
C THR A 148 24.85 -10.19 -0.75
N TYR A 149 23.65 -10.36 -0.15
CA TYR A 149 23.47 -10.88 1.21
C TYR A 149 24.16 -10.08 2.32
N SER A 150 24.24 -8.75 2.25
CA SER A 150 24.92 -7.93 3.28
C SER A 150 24.37 -8.16 4.70
N HIS A 151 23.10 -8.55 4.82
CA HIS A 151 22.41 -8.89 6.05
C HIS A 151 22.03 -10.39 6.14
N GLY A 152 22.67 -11.26 5.35
CA GLY A 152 22.46 -12.71 5.35
C GLY A 152 21.22 -13.15 4.56
N THR A 153 20.82 -14.43 4.72
CA THR A 153 19.71 -15.05 3.99
C THR A 153 18.41 -15.10 4.78
N SER A 154 18.41 -14.53 5.99
CA SER A 154 17.25 -14.48 6.88
C SER A 154 17.12 -13.07 7.42
N LEU A 155 16.24 -12.27 6.81
CA LEU A 155 16.07 -10.87 7.14
C LEU A 155 15.02 -10.69 8.24
N SER A 156 15.25 -9.74 9.13
CA SER A 156 14.21 -9.13 9.95
C SER A 156 13.77 -7.80 9.31
N ASP A 157 12.69 -7.20 9.78
CA ASP A 157 12.26 -5.86 9.35
C ASP A 157 13.40 -4.83 9.46
N SER A 158 14.12 -4.87 10.59
CA SER A 158 15.27 -3.98 10.80
C SER A 158 16.44 -4.27 9.85
N ALA A 159 16.61 -5.52 9.43
CA ALA A 159 17.60 -5.87 8.42
C ALA A 159 17.20 -5.34 7.03
N VAL A 160 15.91 -5.40 6.66
CA VAL A 160 15.40 -4.79 5.43
C VAL A 160 15.65 -3.27 5.43
N GLN A 161 15.34 -2.59 6.54
CA GLN A 161 15.69 -1.16 6.70
C GLN A 161 17.21 -0.93 6.58
N GLY A 162 18.02 -1.81 7.16
CA GLY A 162 19.48 -1.77 7.07
C GLY A 162 19.97 -1.85 5.62
N VAL A 163 19.43 -2.74 4.81
CA VAL A 163 19.72 -2.87 3.37
C VAL A 163 19.47 -1.55 2.63
N VAL A 164 18.33 -0.90 2.89
CA VAL A 164 18.00 0.41 2.29
C VAL A 164 18.95 1.50 2.77
N SER A 165 19.21 1.54 4.08
CA SER A 165 20.14 2.50 4.68
C SER A 165 21.55 2.38 4.10
N ASP A 166 22.05 1.15 3.94
CA ASP A 166 23.38 0.88 3.38
C ASP A 166 23.45 1.25 1.90
N ALA A 167 22.38 1.00 1.12
CA ALA A 167 22.34 1.41 -0.27
C ALA A 167 22.43 2.95 -0.43
N ILE A 168 21.75 3.70 0.44
CA ILE A 168 21.75 5.17 0.45
C ILE A 168 23.06 5.73 0.99
N THR A 169 23.51 5.27 2.15
CA THR A 169 24.68 5.85 2.83
C THR A 169 25.99 5.54 2.12
N SER A 170 26.07 4.41 1.41
CA SER A 170 27.21 4.08 0.55
C SER A 170 27.18 4.79 -0.81
N GLY A 171 26.11 5.55 -1.13
CA GLY A 171 25.96 6.22 -2.42
C GLY A 171 25.62 5.30 -3.59
N ARG A 172 25.26 4.03 -3.35
CA ARG A 172 24.77 3.10 -4.39
C ARG A 172 23.42 3.54 -4.95
N LEU A 173 22.57 4.13 -4.09
CA LEU A 173 21.33 4.81 -4.47
C LEU A 173 21.34 6.22 -3.90
N VAL A 174 20.66 7.15 -4.58
CA VAL A 174 20.49 8.51 -4.07
C VAL A 174 19.52 8.53 -2.89
N LYS A 175 19.66 9.48 -1.99
CA LYS A 175 18.73 9.74 -0.91
C LYS A 175 17.58 10.62 -1.44
N ASP A 176 16.38 10.06 -1.55
CA ASP A 176 15.22 10.71 -2.17
C ASP A 176 13.96 10.56 -1.30
N GLY A 177 13.45 11.67 -0.78
CA GLY A 177 12.21 11.71 0.02
C GLY A 177 10.93 11.43 -0.80
N ASN A 178 10.99 11.50 -2.13
CA ASN A 178 9.92 11.07 -3.05
C ASN A 178 10.16 9.66 -3.61
N GLY A 179 11.17 8.97 -3.09
CA GLY A 179 11.52 7.61 -3.48
C GLY A 179 10.74 6.56 -2.70
N VAL A 180 10.47 5.44 -3.37
CA VAL A 180 10.05 4.18 -2.74
C VAL A 180 11.12 3.14 -3.08
N TYR A 181 11.78 2.61 -2.03
CA TYR A 181 12.91 1.69 -2.18
C TYR A 181 12.45 0.27 -1.94
N PHE A 182 12.42 -0.54 -2.97
CA PHE A 182 11.99 -1.93 -2.90
C PHE A 182 13.19 -2.85 -2.68
N VAL A 183 13.21 -3.59 -1.57
CA VAL A 183 14.12 -4.70 -1.33
C VAL A 183 13.51 -5.95 -1.95
N LEU A 184 14.00 -6.33 -3.13
CA LEU A 184 13.51 -7.46 -3.92
C LEU A 184 14.43 -8.66 -3.67
N THR A 185 13.92 -9.67 -2.96
CA THR A 185 14.77 -10.80 -2.55
C THR A 185 14.82 -11.91 -3.60
N SER A 186 15.96 -12.61 -3.69
CA SER A 186 16.03 -13.90 -4.38
C SER A 186 15.28 -14.99 -3.59
N ALA A 187 14.90 -16.09 -4.26
CA ALA A 187 14.05 -17.14 -3.66
C ALA A 187 14.65 -17.87 -2.45
N ASP A 188 15.96 -17.82 -2.28
CA ASP A 188 16.67 -18.43 -1.16
C ASP A 188 16.71 -17.55 0.11
N VAL A 189 16.29 -16.29 0.01
CA VAL A 189 16.20 -15.35 1.13
C VAL A 189 14.83 -15.47 1.82
N ASN A 190 14.85 -15.56 3.15
CA ASN A 190 13.66 -15.50 3.98
C ASN A 190 13.55 -14.14 4.66
N GLU A 191 12.32 -13.75 4.97
CA GLU A 191 12.05 -12.68 5.92
C GLU A 191 11.28 -13.27 7.10
N THR A 192 11.67 -12.92 8.33
CA THR A 192 11.31 -13.69 9.53
C THR A 192 10.05 -13.24 10.24
N SER A 193 9.50 -12.09 9.88
CA SER A 193 8.31 -11.56 10.56
C SER A 193 6.98 -12.04 9.96
N GLY A 194 7.01 -12.80 8.84
CA GLY A 194 5.78 -13.40 8.31
C GLY A 194 5.76 -13.71 6.82
N PHE A 195 6.82 -13.51 6.08
CA PHE A 195 6.89 -13.85 4.65
C PHE A 195 6.52 -15.32 4.40
N CYS A 196 5.73 -15.58 3.38
CA CYS A 196 5.16 -16.89 3.03
C CYS A 196 4.07 -17.42 3.99
N THR A 197 3.83 -16.78 5.14
CA THR A 197 2.89 -17.28 6.14
C THR A 197 1.80 -16.28 6.51
N GLN A 198 2.10 -15.00 6.45
CA GLN A 198 1.18 -13.91 6.77
C GLN A 198 1.05 -12.93 5.61
N TYR A 199 2.13 -12.67 4.89
CA TYR A 199 2.19 -11.73 3.78
C TYR A 199 3.22 -12.16 2.73
N CYS A 200 3.22 -11.47 1.58
CA CYS A 200 4.16 -11.66 0.48
C CYS A 200 5.09 -10.46 0.28
N GLY A 201 4.70 -9.33 0.79
CA GLY A 201 5.45 -8.08 0.88
C GLY A 201 4.90 -7.19 1.97
N TRP A 202 5.49 -6.03 2.15
CA TRP A 202 5.03 -4.96 3.02
C TRP A 202 5.76 -3.66 2.70
N HIS A 203 5.15 -2.52 3.05
CA HIS A 203 5.79 -1.22 2.99
C HIS A 203 5.84 -0.55 4.36
N THR A 204 6.73 0.42 4.49
CA THR A 204 6.85 1.29 5.66
C THR A 204 7.76 2.47 5.35
N HIS A 205 8.05 3.28 6.36
CA HIS A 205 8.96 4.38 6.28
C HIS A 205 9.92 4.43 7.46
N SER A 206 11.01 5.16 7.31
CA SER A 206 11.95 5.44 8.42
C SER A 206 12.82 6.65 8.11
N THR A 207 13.29 7.33 9.15
CA THR A 207 14.28 8.39 8.97
C THR A 207 15.66 7.80 8.71
N ILE A 208 16.15 7.95 7.48
CA ILE A 208 17.50 7.53 7.06
C ILE A 208 18.32 8.78 6.71
N SER A 209 19.42 8.98 7.41
CA SER A 209 20.30 10.14 7.24
C SER A 209 19.53 11.49 7.24
N GLY A 210 18.56 11.64 8.15
CA GLY A 210 17.78 12.86 8.33
C GLY A 210 16.67 13.10 7.30
N THR A 211 16.38 12.13 6.44
CA THR A 211 15.28 12.17 5.46
C THR A 211 14.33 11.04 5.75
N ASP A 212 13.02 11.31 5.68
CA ASP A 212 12.00 10.28 5.74
C ASP A 212 11.99 9.50 4.42
N ILE A 213 12.29 8.20 4.49
CA ILE A 213 12.46 7.29 3.37
C ILE A 213 11.39 6.21 3.42
N LYS A 214 10.65 6.05 2.33
CA LYS A 214 9.65 5.03 2.13
C LYS A 214 10.31 3.80 1.51
N PHE A 215 10.05 2.64 2.06
CA PHE A 215 10.62 1.41 1.53
C PHE A 215 9.67 0.23 1.70
N ALA A 216 9.88 -0.78 0.88
CA ALA A 216 9.09 -2.00 0.87
C ALA A 216 10.00 -3.23 0.80
N PHE A 217 9.55 -4.31 1.40
CA PHE A 217 10.04 -5.65 1.18
C PHE A 217 9.12 -6.37 0.20
N VAL A 218 9.69 -7.04 -0.79
CA VAL A 218 8.96 -7.96 -1.67
C VAL A 218 9.74 -9.25 -1.81
N GLY A 219 9.21 -10.31 -1.23
CA GLY A 219 9.81 -11.63 -1.30
C GLY A 219 9.58 -12.31 -2.64
N ASN A 220 10.54 -13.13 -3.09
CA ASN A 220 10.36 -13.91 -4.31
C ASN A 220 9.41 -15.09 -4.06
N PRO A 221 8.24 -15.15 -4.74
CA PRO A 221 7.25 -16.20 -4.56
C PRO A 221 7.71 -17.61 -4.95
N ASP A 222 8.80 -17.78 -5.71
CA ASP A 222 9.38 -19.10 -6.00
C ASP A 222 9.74 -19.85 -4.69
N ARG A 223 9.89 -19.13 -3.58
CA ARG A 223 10.08 -19.72 -2.25
C ARG A 223 8.80 -20.38 -1.72
N CYS A 224 7.64 -19.83 -2.03
CA CYS A 224 6.34 -20.26 -1.51
C CYS A 224 5.21 -19.98 -2.52
N PRO A 225 5.23 -20.64 -3.69
CA PRO A 225 4.32 -20.29 -4.77
C PRO A 225 2.85 -20.45 -4.39
N SER A 226 2.50 -21.44 -3.57
CA SER A 226 1.13 -21.62 -3.09
C SER A 226 0.63 -20.54 -2.15
N ALA A 227 1.52 -19.73 -1.60
CA ALA A 227 1.17 -18.62 -0.70
C ALA A 227 1.20 -17.25 -1.37
N CYS A 228 2.08 -17.05 -2.36
CA CYS A 228 2.40 -15.73 -2.88
C CYS A 228 2.27 -15.59 -4.40
N THR A 229 1.63 -16.55 -5.10
CA THR A 229 1.25 -16.39 -6.51
C THR A 229 -0.19 -16.80 -6.74
N GLU A 230 -0.87 -16.11 -7.67
CA GLU A 230 -2.19 -16.52 -8.16
C GLU A 230 -2.07 -17.65 -9.21
N GLN A 231 -0.96 -17.70 -9.91
CA GLN A 231 -0.69 -18.71 -10.94
C GLN A 231 0.80 -19.06 -10.99
N THR A 232 1.08 -20.31 -11.33
CA THR A 232 2.45 -20.81 -11.51
C THR A 232 2.91 -20.82 -12.97
N THR A 233 2.00 -20.54 -13.92
CA THR A 233 2.33 -20.38 -15.34
C THR A 233 2.50 -18.90 -15.65
N SER A 234 3.71 -18.52 -16.04
CA SER A 234 4.08 -17.12 -16.29
C SER A 234 3.71 -16.68 -17.70
N PRO A 235 3.08 -15.52 -17.90
CA PRO A 235 2.95 -14.92 -19.24
C PRO A 235 4.28 -14.40 -19.79
N ASN A 236 5.29 -14.19 -18.94
CA ASN A 236 6.56 -13.54 -19.29
C ASN A 236 7.79 -14.46 -19.16
N GLY A 237 7.60 -15.72 -18.74
CA GLY A 237 8.67 -16.73 -18.66
C GLY A 237 9.38 -16.83 -17.31
N ASP A 238 8.92 -16.09 -16.27
CA ASP A 238 9.42 -16.20 -14.88
C ASP A 238 8.27 -15.99 -13.91
N ALA A 239 7.77 -17.08 -13.31
CA ALA A 239 6.58 -17.04 -12.44
C ALA A 239 6.85 -16.30 -11.12
N GLY A 240 8.06 -16.40 -10.59
CA GLY A 240 8.45 -15.67 -9.39
C GLY A 240 8.41 -14.16 -9.62
N ALA A 241 8.98 -13.69 -10.74
CA ALA A 241 8.93 -12.28 -11.09
C ALA A 241 7.51 -11.77 -11.37
N ASP A 242 6.68 -12.56 -12.05
CA ASP A 242 5.29 -12.17 -12.28
C ASP A 242 4.48 -12.08 -10.96
N GLY A 243 4.75 -12.99 -10.01
CA GLY A 243 4.17 -12.89 -8.66
C GLY A 243 4.67 -11.66 -7.91
N MET A 244 5.99 -11.39 -7.96
CA MET A 244 6.55 -10.16 -7.38
C MET A 244 5.96 -8.90 -8.00
N ALA A 245 5.64 -8.89 -9.29
CA ALA A 245 5.03 -7.75 -9.96
C ALA A 245 3.68 -7.36 -9.34
N SER A 246 2.86 -8.36 -8.96
CA SER A 246 1.60 -8.11 -8.26
C SER A 246 1.82 -7.47 -6.89
N ILE A 247 2.80 -7.94 -6.13
CA ILE A 247 3.11 -7.42 -4.79
C ILE A 247 3.78 -6.03 -4.89
N ILE A 248 4.71 -5.83 -5.82
CA ILE A 248 5.29 -4.48 -6.06
C ILE A 248 4.19 -3.46 -6.39
N SER A 249 3.20 -3.86 -7.20
CA SER A 249 2.07 -2.98 -7.52
C SER A 249 1.28 -2.62 -6.27
N HIS A 250 0.97 -3.61 -5.43
CA HIS A 250 0.26 -3.46 -4.17
C HIS A 250 0.98 -2.45 -3.24
N GLU A 251 2.23 -2.72 -2.91
CA GLU A 251 3.02 -1.87 -2.01
C GLU A 251 3.25 -0.45 -2.56
N LEU A 252 3.36 -0.31 -3.88
CA LEU A 252 3.52 1.00 -4.51
C LEU A 252 2.24 1.84 -4.45
N GLU A 253 1.08 1.21 -4.61
CA GLU A 253 -0.23 1.85 -4.49
C GLU A 253 -0.43 2.39 -3.07
N GLU A 254 -0.12 1.57 -2.07
CA GLU A 254 -0.23 1.94 -0.65
C GLU A 254 0.77 3.01 -0.27
N ALA A 255 2.06 2.84 -0.58
CA ALA A 255 3.07 3.87 -0.34
C ALA A 255 2.74 5.21 -1.01
N ALA A 256 2.01 5.22 -2.14
CA ALA A 256 1.59 6.46 -2.80
C ALA A 256 0.51 7.21 -2.02
N THR A 257 -0.40 6.51 -1.37
CA THR A 257 -1.58 7.07 -0.69
C THR A 257 -1.40 7.18 0.82
N ASP A 258 -0.58 6.31 1.41
CA ASP A 258 -0.31 6.25 2.86
C ASP A 258 1.17 5.96 3.17
N PRO A 259 2.10 6.81 2.69
CA PRO A 259 3.54 6.54 2.76
C PRO A 259 4.09 6.37 4.17
N ASP A 260 3.41 6.92 5.19
CA ASP A 260 3.83 6.94 6.59
C ASP A 260 2.84 6.21 7.51
N LEU A 261 1.94 5.39 6.94
CA LEU A 261 0.96 4.56 7.66
C LEU A 261 0.01 5.40 8.57
N ASN A 262 -0.36 6.59 8.11
CA ASN A 262 -1.18 7.54 8.87
C ASN A 262 -2.02 8.49 8.00
N ALA A 263 -2.21 8.17 6.71
CA ALA A 263 -2.95 9.00 5.76
C ALA A 263 -4.27 8.39 5.29
N TRP A 264 -4.29 7.35 4.49
CA TRP A 264 -5.51 6.80 3.89
C TRP A 264 -5.70 5.32 4.19
N TYR A 265 -6.56 5.01 5.17
CA TYR A 265 -6.91 3.64 5.56
C TYR A 265 -8.34 3.57 6.11
N ASP A 266 -8.87 2.35 6.22
CA ASP A 266 -10.17 2.11 6.84
C ASP A 266 -10.05 1.85 8.36
N ARG A 267 -11.17 1.72 9.05
CA ARG A 267 -11.21 1.47 10.51
C ARG A 267 -10.51 0.20 10.97
N ARG A 268 -10.15 -0.69 10.05
CA ARG A 268 -9.43 -1.94 10.34
C ARG A 268 -7.94 -1.80 10.02
N GLY A 269 -7.49 -0.62 9.61
CA GLY A 269 -6.13 -0.37 9.16
C GLY A 269 -5.85 -0.94 7.77
N GLN A 270 -6.88 -1.21 6.96
CA GLN A 270 -6.69 -1.65 5.58
C GLN A 270 -6.51 -0.44 4.67
N GLU A 271 -5.45 -0.47 3.89
CA GLU A 271 -5.10 0.53 2.90
C GLU A 271 -5.80 0.25 1.55
N ASN A 272 -5.49 1.03 0.54
CA ASN A 272 -6.21 0.95 -0.74
C ASN A 272 -6.02 -0.38 -1.48
N ALA A 273 -4.83 -0.95 -1.49
CA ALA A 273 -4.59 -2.24 -2.14
C ALA A 273 -5.07 -3.40 -1.28
N ASP A 274 -4.95 -3.33 0.04
CA ASP A 274 -5.48 -4.30 1.00
C ASP A 274 -6.97 -4.61 0.80
N LYS A 275 -7.78 -3.58 0.57
CA LYS A 275 -9.23 -3.75 0.36
C LYS A 275 -9.55 -4.58 -0.87
N CYS A 276 -8.61 -4.69 -1.79
CA CYS A 276 -8.74 -5.40 -3.06
C CYS A 276 -7.75 -6.57 -3.19
N ALA A 277 -7.09 -6.92 -2.09
CA ALA A 277 -6.07 -7.96 -2.09
C ALA A 277 -6.60 -9.28 -2.65
N TRP A 278 -5.80 -9.93 -3.49
CA TRP A 278 -6.10 -11.20 -4.17
C TRP A 278 -7.37 -11.19 -5.04
N THR A 279 -7.84 -9.99 -5.43
CA THR A 279 -8.86 -9.84 -6.45
C THR A 279 -8.21 -9.34 -7.76
N PHE A 280 -8.51 -10.00 -8.87
CA PHE A 280 -7.84 -9.75 -10.15
C PHE A 280 -8.78 -9.21 -11.23
N GLY A 281 -10.08 -9.16 -10.94
CA GLY A 281 -11.10 -8.70 -11.88
C GLY A 281 -11.17 -9.58 -13.12
N THR A 282 -11.51 -8.97 -14.27
CA THR A 282 -11.56 -9.67 -15.55
C THR A 282 -10.16 -9.94 -16.08
N THR A 283 -9.87 -11.19 -16.41
CA THR A 283 -8.58 -11.60 -16.95
C THR A 283 -8.67 -12.00 -18.42
N SER A 284 -7.58 -11.80 -19.14
CA SER A 284 -7.31 -12.38 -20.46
C SER A 284 -6.41 -13.61 -20.34
N THR A 285 -6.29 -14.39 -21.41
CA THR A 285 -5.45 -15.59 -21.44
C THR A 285 -4.39 -15.44 -22.52
N ALA A 286 -3.12 -15.59 -22.13
CA ALA A 286 -1.99 -15.63 -23.04
C ALA A 286 -1.94 -16.97 -23.81
N SER A 287 -1.11 -17.05 -24.85
CA SER A 287 -1.00 -18.23 -25.72
C SER A 287 -0.56 -19.50 -25.01
N ASN A 288 0.16 -19.37 -23.90
CA ASN A 288 0.61 -20.48 -23.05
C ASN A 288 -0.39 -20.86 -21.93
N GLY A 289 -1.59 -20.26 -21.93
CA GLY A 289 -2.64 -20.52 -20.95
C GLY A 289 -2.58 -19.69 -19.67
N SER A 290 -1.51 -18.90 -19.45
CA SER A 290 -1.43 -18.02 -18.30
C SER A 290 -2.44 -16.88 -18.38
N LYS A 291 -2.84 -16.36 -17.22
CA LYS A 291 -3.76 -15.22 -17.10
C LYS A 291 -2.99 -13.90 -16.97
N TYR A 292 -3.63 -12.83 -17.44
CA TYR A 292 -3.19 -11.45 -17.20
C TYR A 292 -4.40 -10.51 -17.19
N ASN A 293 -4.27 -9.38 -16.54
CA ASN A 293 -5.34 -8.36 -16.45
C ASN A 293 -4.88 -6.96 -16.84
N ILE A 294 -3.58 -6.77 -17.04
CA ILE A 294 -3.02 -5.52 -17.55
C ILE A 294 -1.87 -5.81 -18.54
N THR A 295 -1.70 -4.88 -19.49
CA THR A 295 -0.55 -4.91 -20.41
C THR A 295 0.15 -3.54 -20.34
N LEU A 296 1.40 -3.53 -19.93
CA LEU A 296 2.24 -2.35 -19.87
C LEU A 296 3.36 -2.47 -20.90
N ASN A 297 3.38 -1.58 -21.89
CA ASN A 297 4.37 -1.59 -22.96
C ASN A 297 4.59 -3.00 -23.61
N GLY A 298 3.49 -3.73 -23.83
CA GLY A 298 3.53 -5.05 -24.45
C GLY A 298 3.85 -6.21 -23.49
N THR A 299 4.19 -5.95 -22.24
CA THR A 299 4.39 -6.96 -21.20
C THR A 299 3.08 -7.23 -20.47
N HIS A 300 2.71 -8.46 -20.30
CA HIS A 300 1.45 -8.88 -19.66
C HIS A 300 1.67 -9.14 -18.17
N PHE A 301 0.81 -8.58 -17.32
CA PHE A 301 0.86 -8.80 -15.89
C PHE A 301 -0.48 -9.27 -15.35
N LEU A 302 -0.45 -10.12 -14.33
CA LEU A 302 -1.60 -10.44 -13.49
C LEU A 302 -1.35 -9.79 -12.12
N ILE A 303 -1.94 -8.62 -11.90
CA ILE A 303 -1.77 -7.85 -10.66
C ILE A 303 -3.10 -7.68 -9.95
N GLN A 304 -3.05 -7.47 -8.65
CA GLN A 304 -4.24 -7.26 -7.83
C GLN A 304 -4.96 -5.97 -8.23
N GLN A 305 -6.28 -5.94 -8.04
CA GLN A 305 -7.06 -4.70 -8.17
C GLN A 305 -6.67 -3.72 -7.06
N ASN A 306 -7.00 -2.45 -7.27
CA ASN A 306 -6.84 -1.42 -6.27
C ASN A 306 -8.18 -0.70 -6.00
N TRP A 307 -8.32 -0.08 -4.82
CA TRP A 307 -9.53 0.60 -4.39
C TRP A 307 -9.66 1.99 -4.98
N VAL A 308 -10.67 2.21 -5.80
CA VAL A 308 -11.07 3.53 -6.28
C VAL A 308 -11.81 4.25 -5.15
N ASN A 309 -11.24 5.34 -4.64
CA ASN A 309 -11.84 6.12 -3.55
C ASN A 309 -12.82 7.19 -4.06
N ALA A 310 -13.65 6.83 -5.02
CA ALA A 310 -14.68 7.67 -5.63
C ALA A 310 -15.93 6.83 -5.91
N GLY A 311 -17.09 7.50 -6.13
CA GLY A 311 -18.32 6.82 -6.55
C GLY A 311 -18.88 5.80 -5.55
N GLY A 312 -18.49 5.88 -4.27
CA GLY A 312 -18.91 4.93 -3.23
C GLY A 312 -17.89 3.85 -2.92
N GLY A 313 -16.76 3.83 -3.60
CA GLY A 313 -15.62 2.93 -3.40
C GLY A 313 -15.84 1.52 -3.99
N TYR A 314 -14.86 1.05 -4.73
CA TYR A 314 -14.87 -0.28 -5.35
C TYR A 314 -13.48 -0.70 -5.83
N CYS A 315 -13.26 -2.02 -5.95
CA CYS A 315 -12.02 -2.56 -6.51
C CYS A 315 -12.04 -2.52 -8.04
N ALA A 316 -10.95 -2.06 -8.66
CA ALA A 316 -10.83 -1.93 -10.11
C ALA A 316 -9.41 -2.15 -10.62
N MET A 317 -9.31 -2.35 -11.95
CA MET A 317 -8.05 -2.34 -12.70
C MET A 317 -7.83 -1.02 -13.46
N ALA A 318 -8.75 -0.06 -13.35
CA ALA A 318 -8.67 1.21 -14.07
C ALA A 318 -9.59 2.26 -13.44
N TYR A 319 -9.17 3.54 -13.55
CA TYR A 319 -9.97 4.71 -13.24
C TYR A 319 -9.69 5.83 -14.24
#